data_7f5ffb8fe96ec20a9dd1b3539579aa97
#
_entry.id   7f5ffb8fe96ec20a9dd1b3539579aa97
#
_cell.length_a   1.000
_cell.length_b   1.000
_cell.length_c   1.000
_cell.angle_alpha   90.00
_cell.angle_beta   90.00
_cell.angle_gamma   90.00
#
_symmetry.space_group_name_H-M   'P 1'
#
loop_
_entity.id
_entity.type
_entity.pdbx_description
1 polymer ?
#
loop_
_entity_poly.entity_id
_entity_poly.type
_entity_poly.pdbx_seq_one_letter_code
_entity_poly.pdbx_strand_id
1 'polypeptide(L)'
;MRLKSLDIARGIGIILVVAGHFFPEMSPHWYGVARSVVYSFHMPLFLLISGYVYILSRRDETYASFLKRKAKRIVIPYFLVSFSFIFIKFIPQMLSLYVKNPVSPESFIKVFYMPEAAVSLWYLWALWWFYLMVPLLK
;
A
#
# COMPACT_ATOMS: atom_id res chain seq x y z
N MET A 1 -10.75 -13.90 17.56
CA MET A 1 -11.95 -14.24 16.76
C MET A 1 -11.69 -13.79 15.32
N ARG A 2 -11.87 -14.66 14.33
CA ARG A 2 -11.72 -14.29 12.90
C ARG A 2 -13.11 -13.89 12.38
N LEU A 3 -13.28 -12.65 12.02
CA LEU A 3 -14.56 -12.14 11.49
C LEU A 3 -14.57 -12.33 9.97
N LYS A 4 -15.34 -13.32 9.49
CA LYS A 4 -15.48 -13.60 8.05
C LYS A 4 -15.90 -12.38 7.24
N SER A 5 -16.76 -11.52 7.79
CA SER A 5 -17.19 -10.27 7.15
C SER A 5 -16.04 -9.30 6.84
N LEU A 6 -15.04 -9.22 7.72
CA LEU A 6 -13.86 -8.37 7.49
C LEU A 6 -12.92 -8.95 6.42
N ASP A 7 -12.80 -10.27 6.38
CA ASP A 7 -11.99 -10.94 5.34
C ASP A 7 -12.66 -10.76 3.97
N ILE A 8 -13.99 -10.83 3.89
CA ILE A 8 -14.78 -10.55 2.68
C ILE A 8 -14.61 -9.10 2.25
N ALA A 9 -14.78 -8.15 3.18
CA ALA A 9 -14.62 -6.72 2.89
C ALA A 9 -13.22 -6.38 2.35
N ARG A 10 -12.16 -7.00 2.90
CA ARG A 10 -10.79 -6.87 2.39
C ARG A 10 -10.66 -7.48 0.99
N GLY A 11 -11.23 -8.66 0.78
CA GLY A 11 -11.20 -9.32 -0.53
C GLY A 11 -11.84 -8.46 -1.61
N ILE A 12 -13.04 -7.93 -1.35
CA ILE A 12 -13.72 -6.99 -2.25
C ILE A 12 -12.86 -5.75 -2.47
N GLY A 13 -12.31 -5.16 -1.40
CA GLY A 13 -11.43 -4.00 -1.50
C GLY A 13 -10.22 -4.25 -2.39
N ILE A 14 -9.56 -5.41 -2.28
CA ILE A 14 -8.42 -5.78 -3.13
C ILE A 14 -8.83 -5.91 -4.59
N ILE A 15 -9.97 -6.55 -4.88
CA ILE A 15 -10.50 -6.65 -6.26
C ILE A 15 -10.73 -5.26 -6.85
N LEU A 16 -11.33 -4.35 -6.08
CA LEU A 16 -11.55 -2.96 -6.51
C LEU A 16 -10.24 -2.21 -6.75
N VAL A 17 -9.22 -2.42 -5.91
CA VAL A 17 -7.87 -1.84 -6.12
C VAL A 17 -7.28 -2.33 -7.43
N VAL A 18 -7.30 -3.65 -7.68
CA VAL A 18 -6.75 -4.22 -8.92
C VAL A 18 -7.50 -3.67 -10.13
N ALA A 19 -8.85 -3.67 -10.10
CA ALA A 19 -9.67 -3.11 -11.17
C ALA A 19 -9.38 -1.61 -11.40
N GLY A 20 -9.21 -0.82 -10.33
CA GLY A 20 -8.87 0.60 -10.43
C GLY A 20 -7.48 0.87 -11.02
N HIS A 21 -6.50 -0.01 -10.79
CA HIS A 21 -5.15 0.13 -11.34
C HIS A 21 -5.01 -0.39 -12.77
N PHE A 22 -5.92 -1.23 -13.23
CA PHE A 22 -5.98 -1.66 -14.61
C PHE A 22 -6.62 -0.56 -15.45
N PHE A 23 -5.85 0.07 -16.35
CA PHE A 23 -6.33 1.14 -17.20
C PHE A 23 -5.83 0.91 -18.64
N PRO A 24 -6.65 0.25 -19.50
CA PRO A 24 -6.32 0.09 -20.91
C PRO A 24 -6.34 1.46 -21.63
N GLU A 25 -5.42 1.66 -22.57
CA GLU A 25 -5.28 2.92 -23.32
C GLU A 25 -6.57 3.31 -24.08
N MET A 26 -7.34 2.31 -24.53
CA MET A 26 -8.61 2.50 -25.25
C MET A 26 -9.82 2.18 -24.34
N SER A 27 -9.86 2.71 -23.14
CA SER A 27 -10.99 2.48 -22.25
C SER A 27 -12.17 3.41 -22.56
N PRO A 28 -13.42 2.93 -22.52
CA PRO A 28 -14.60 3.76 -22.72
C PRO A 28 -14.77 4.77 -21.57
N HIS A 29 -15.42 5.90 -21.85
CA HIS A 29 -15.60 7.00 -20.89
C HIS A 29 -16.21 6.55 -19.55
N TRP A 30 -17.21 5.66 -19.56
CA TRP A 30 -17.83 5.14 -18.34
C TRP A 30 -16.84 4.44 -17.41
N TYR A 31 -15.80 3.79 -18.00
CA TYR A 31 -14.76 3.12 -17.21
C TYR A 31 -13.92 4.13 -16.41
N GLY A 32 -13.60 5.29 -17.00
CA GLY A 32 -12.93 6.39 -16.31
C GLY A 32 -13.74 6.89 -15.11
N VAL A 33 -15.05 7.05 -15.27
CA VAL A 33 -15.95 7.44 -14.18
C VAL A 33 -16.00 6.38 -13.08
N ALA A 34 -16.19 5.10 -13.43
CA ALA A 34 -16.21 3.99 -12.47
C ALA A 34 -14.89 3.91 -11.69
N ARG A 35 -13.75 4.07 -12.38
CA ARG A 35 -12.43 4.14 -11.76
C ARG A 35 -12.32 5.28 -10.75
N SER A 36 -12.77 6.48 -11.10
CA SER A 36 -12.74 7.64 -10.20
C SER A 36 -13.57 7.40 -8.94
N VAL A 37 -14.73 6.77 -9.07
CA VAL A 37 -15.56 6.36 -7.94
C VAL A 37 -14.80 5.37 -7.05
N VAL A 38 -14.19 4.32 -7.60
CA VAL A 38 -13.39 3.36 -6.84
C VAL A 38 -12.25 4.07 -6.09
N TYR A 39 -11.54 4.99 -6.78
CA TYR A 39 -10.41 5.73 -6.19
C TYR A 39 -10.83 6.64 -5.04
N SER A 40 -12.06 7.15 -5.04
CA SER A 40 -12.55 8.04 -3.98
C SER A 40 -12.74 7.35 -2.63
N PHE A 41 -13.05 6.06 -2.59
CA PHE A 41 -13.40 5.37 -1.34
C PHE A 41 -12.52 4.18 -0.94
N HIS A 42 -11.78 3.54 -1.88
CA HIS A 42 -11.07 2.30 -1.56
C HIS A 42 -9.96 2.50 -0.50
N MET A 43 -9.24 3.62 -0.53
CA MET A 43 -8.22 3.91 0.48
C MET A 43 -8.82 4.22 1.87
N PRO A 44 -9.84 5.10 2.00
CA PRO A 44 -10.59 5.25 3.24
C PRO A 44 -11.15 3.93 3.77
N LEU A 45 -11.67 3.06 2.91
CA LEU A 45 -12.21 1.75 3.30
C LEU A 45 -11.12 0.89 3.97
N PHE A 46 -9.93 0.80 3.38
CA PHE A 46 -8.84 0.04 3.98
C PHE A 46 -8.35 0.63 5.31
N LEU A 47 -8.33 1.95 5.46
CA LEU A 47 -8.00 2.61 6.72
C LEU A 47 -9.04 2.28 7.80
N LEU A 48 -10.33 2.37 7.47
CA LEU A 48 -11.42 2.03 8.37
C LEU A 48 -11.34 0.55 8.83
N ILE A 49 -11.15 -0.37 7.88
CA ILE A 49 -10.98 -1.79 8.19
C ILE A 49 -9.76 -2.00 9.10
N SER A 50 -8.65 -1.32 8.80
CA SER A 50 -7.42 -1.43 9.60
C SER A 50 -7.60 -0.89 11.02
N GLY A 51 -8.29 0.23 11.16
CA GLY A 51 -8.65 0.81 12.47
C GLY A 51 -9.59 -0.10 13.26
N TYR A 52 -10.62 -0.63 12.62
CA TYR A 52 -11.56 -1.56 13.25
C TYR A 52 -10.87 -2.84 13.73
N VAL A 53 -10.02 -3.43 12.89
CA VAL A 53 -9.21 -4.61 13.27
C VAL A 53 -8.22 -4.28 14.38
N TYR A 54 -7.67 -3.07 14.41
CA TYR A 54 -6.82 -2.63 15.50
C TYR A 54 -7.55 -2.68 16.84
N ILE A 55 -8.76 -2.14 16.91
CA ILE A 55 -9.60 -2.13 18.12
C ILE A 55 -9.92 -3.57 18.55
N LEU A 56 -10.39 -4.41 17.64
CA LEU A 56 -10.78 -5.80 17.92
C LEU A 56 -9.62 -6.72 18.30
N SER A 57 -8.44 -6.47 17.75
CA SER A 57 -7.25 -7.30 17.98
C SER A 57 -6.29 -6.72 19.01
N ARG A 58 -6.76 -5.75 19.79
CA ARG A 58 -5.98 -5.12 20.84
C ARG A 58 -5.56 -6.17 21.85
N ARG A 59 -4.26 -6.22 22.12
CA ARG A 59 -3.64 -7.11 23.09
C ARG A 59 -3.00 -6.27 24.19
N ASP A 60 -2.93 -6.84 25.39
CA ASP A 60 -2.13 -6.27 26.47
C ASP A 60 -0.65 -6.55 26.18
N GLU A 61 -0.07 -5.71 25.34
CA GLU A 61 1.32 -5.77 24.93
C GLU A 61 1.96 -4.37 25.04
N THR A 62 3.28 -4.35 25.25
CA THR A 62 4.01 -3.08 25.25
C THR A 62 4.00 -2.44 23.88
N TYR A 63 4.06 -1.10 23.85
CA TYR A 63 4.09 -0.33 22.60
C TYR A 63 5.21 -0.79 21.65
N ALA A 64 6.40 -1.06 22.18
CA ALA A 64 7.52 -1.57 21.39
C ALA A 64 7.23 -2.94 20.75
N SER A 65 6.59 -3.86 21.47
CA SER A 65 6.20 -5.18 20.96
C SER A 65 5.15 -5.04 19.86
N PHE A 66 4.16 -4.18 20.06
CA PHE A 66 3.16 -3.84 19.06
C PHE A 66 3.80 -3.32 17.77
N LEU A 67 4.68 -2.31 17.87
CA LEU A 67 5.36 -1.74 16.70
C LEU A 67 6.23 -2.77 15.99
N LYS A 68 7.00 -3.57 16.69
CA LYS A 68 7.83 -4.65 16.12
C LYS A 68 6.97 -5.62 15.29
N ARG A 69 5.82 -6.00 15.83
CA ARG A 69 4.87 -6.88 15.13
C ARG A 69 4.27 -6.23 13.89
N LYS A 70 3.91 -4.94 13.96
CA LYS A 70 3.37 -4.19 12.80
C LYS A 70 4.44 -3.92 11.75
N ALA A 71 5.67 -3.57 12.16
CA ALA A 71 6.80 -3.37 11.26
C ALA A 71 7.07 -4.63 10.42
N LYS A 72 7.11 -5.80 11.03
CA LYS A 72 7.28 -7.07 10.30
C LYS A 72 6.22 -7.31 9.23
N ARG A 73 5.01 -6.81 9.41
CA ARG A 73 3.88 -7.05 8.50
C ARG A 73 3.67 -5.95 7.45
N ILE A 74 4.23 -4.77 7.67
CA ILE A 74 4.01 -3.60 6.82
C ILE A 74 5.33 -3.08 6.26
N VAL A 75 6.30 -2.80 7.13
CA VAL A 75 7.55 -2.14 6.73
C VAL A 75 8.46 -3.10 5.96
N ILE A 76 8.59 -4.34 6.42
CA ILE A 76 9.43 -5.33 5.71
C ILE A 76 8.88 -5.63 4.31
N PRO A 77 7.60 -5.99 4.10
CA PRO A 77 7.05 -6.16 2.76
C PRO A 77 7.14 -4.91 1.90
N TYR A 78 6.93 -3.72 2.49
CA TYR A 78 7.08 -2.45 1.80
C TYR A 78 8.48 -2.30 1.19
N PHE A 79 9.53 -2.47 1.99
CA PHE A 79 10.90 -2.37 1.49
C PHE A 79 11.25 -3.46 0.49
N LEU A 80 10.85 -4.71 0.76
CA LEU A 80 11.11 -5.82 -0.15
C LEU A 80 10.51 -5.55 -1.54
N VAL A 81 9.24 -5.15 -1.59
CA VAL A 81 8.57 -4.87 -2.87
C VAL A 81 9.14 -3.61 -3.52
N SER A 82 9.41 -2.54 -2.77
CA SER A 82 9.98 -1.31 -3.31
C SER A 82 11.36 -1.56 -3.95
N PHE A 83 12.25 -2.27 -3.26
CA PHE A 83 13.55 -2.63 -3.82
C PHE A 83 13.43 -3.58 -5.01
N SER A 84 12.50 -4.55 -4.96
CA SER A 84 12.24 -5.42 -6.12
C SER A 84 11.83 -4.62 -7.35
N PHE A 85 10.95 -3.62 -7.21
CA PHE A 85 10.57 -2.73 -8.31
C PHE A 85 11.75 -1.91 -8.84
N ILE A 86 12.63 -1.42 -7.96
CA ILE A 86 13.85 -0.72 -8.37
C ILE A 86 14.72 -1.64 -9.21
N PHE A 87 15.00 -2.86 -8.75
CA PHE A 87 15.83 -3.83 -9.48
C PHE A 87 15.21 -4.25 -10.81
N ILE A 88 13.89 -4.53 -10.84
CA ILE A 88 13.17 -4.89 -12.06
C ILE A 88 13.25 -3.78 -13.11
N LYS A 89 13.17 -2.50 -12.70
CA LYS A 89 13.30 -1.35 -13.62
C LYS A 89 14.74 -1.08 -14.01
N PHE A 90 15.69 -1.39 -13.16
CA PHE A 90 17.11 -1.15 -13.43
C PHE A 90 17.66 -2.02 -14.58
N ILE A 91 17.23 -3.28 -14.68
CA ILE A 91 17.67 -4.20 -15.73
C ILE A 91 17.36 -3.68 -17.15
N PRO A 92 16.10 -3.38 -17.53
CA PRO A 92 15.79 -2.84 -18.84
C PRO A 92 16.44 -1.47 -19.09
N GLN A 93 16.61 -0.66 -18.05
CA GLN A 93 17.29 0.62 -18.15
C GLN A 93 18.78 0.44 -18.53
N MET A 94 19.46 -0.54 -17.98
CA MET A 94 20.84 -0.90 -18.38
C MET A 94 20.91 -1.35 -19.85
N LEU A 95 19.86 -1.97 -20.36
CA LEU A 95 19.76 -2.41 -21.75
C LEU A 95 19.28 -1.30 -22.70
N SER A 96 19.25 -0.04 -22.25
CA SER A 96 18.78 1.14 -23.01
C SER A 96 17.34 0.98 -23.52
N LEU A 97 16.53 0.15 -22.89
CA LEU A 97 15.12 0.00 -23.19
C LEU A 97 14.31 1.12 -22.53
N TYR A 98 13.19 1.48 -23.16
CA TYR A 98 12.31 2.49 -22.58
C TYR A 98 11.72 2.00 -21.24
N VAL A 99 11.92 2.77 -20.18
CA VAL A 99 11.36 2.52 -18.85
C VAL A 99 10.53 3.73 -18.43
N LYS A 100 9.25 3.50 -18.18
CA LYS A 100 8.38 4.52 -17.62
C LYS A 100 8.80 4.80 -16.16
N ASN A 101 9.17 6.05 -15.87
CA ASN A 101 9.76 6.48 -14.60
C ASN A 101 11.09 5.75 -14.34
N PRO A 102 12.19 6.17 -14.99
CA PRO A 102 13.50 5.54 -14.85
C PRO A 102 13.99 5.65 -13.39
N VAL A 103 14.76 4.68 -12.98
CA VAL A 103 15.36 4.62 -11.64
C VAL A 103 16.65 5.42 -11.63
N SER A 104 16.80 6.29 -10.65
CA SER A 104 18.05 7.03 -10.35
C SER A 104 18.64 6.57 -9.01
N PRO A 105 19.91 6.88 -8.71
CA PRO A 105 20.48 6.60 -7.38
C PRO A 105 19.66 7.19 -6.24
N GLU A 106 19.00 8.33 -6.47
CA GLU A 106 18.09 8.96 -5.51
C GLU A 106 16.85 8.11 -5.21
N SER A 107 16.43 7.24 -6.13
CA SER A 107 15.27 6.37 -5.94
C SER A 107 15.44 5.44 -4.75
N PHE A 108 16.68 5.03 -4.44
CA PHE A 108 17.00 4.21 -3.26
C PHE A 108 16.77 4.97 -1.95
N ILE A 109 17.06 6.28 -1.93
CA ILE A 109 16.84 7.14 -0.77
C ILE A 109 15.35 7.50 -0.66
N LYS A 110 14.71 7.78 -1.79
CA LYS A 110 13.29 8.14 -1.85
C LYS A 110 12.36 7.03 -1.34
N VAL A 111 12.77 5.77 -1.40
CA VAL A 111 12.01 4.65 -0.80
C VAL A 111 11.71 4.89 0.68
N PHE A 112 12.57 5.61 1.42
CA PHE A 112 12.37 5.86 2.85
C PHE A 112 11.30 6.92 3.17
N TYR A 113 10.93 7.78 2.24
CA TYR A 113 9.93 8.83 2.46
C TYR A 113 8.89 8.97 1.34
N MET A 114 9.22 8.59 0.12
CA MET A 114 8.32 8.70 -1.03
C MET A 114 8.57 7.57 -2.04
N PRO A 115 7.68 6.57 -2.14
CA PRO A 115 7.91 5.37 -2.95
C PRO A 115 7.68 5.64 -4.46
N GLU A 116 8.51 6.48 -5.09
CA GLU A 116 8.37 6.82 -6.52
C GLU A 116 8.45 5.60 -7.45
N ALA A 117 9.30 4.63 -7.12
CA ALA A 117 9.44 3.41 -7.92
C ALA A 117 8.20 2.51 -7.83
N ALA A 118 7.47 2.58 -6.73
CA ALA A 118 6.31 1.76 -6.43
C ALA A 118 5.18 2.63 -5.80
N VAL A 119 4.70 3.61 -6.58
CA VAL A 119 3.71 4.61 -6.11
C VAL A 119 2.49 3.98 -5.45
N SER A 120 2.05 2.79 -5.90
CA SER A 120 0.92 2.08 -5.31
C SER A 120 1.13 1.67 -3.84
N LEU A 121 2.37 1.67 -3.34
CA LEU A 121 2.70 1.27 -1.97
C LEU A 121 2.63 2.42 -0.95
N TRP A 122 2.35 3.65 -1.38
CA TRP A 122 2.23 4.81 -0.47
C TRP A 122 1.27 4.55 0.69
N TYR A 123 0.24 3.74 0.46
CA TYR A 123 -0.74 3.36 1.46
C TYR A 123 -0.12 2.58 2.64
N LEU A 124 0.82 1.65 2.37
CA LEU A 124 1.51 0.91 3.43
C LEU A 124 2.32 1.85 4.32
N TRP A 125 2.93 2.87 3.72
CA TRP A 125 3.66 3.90 4.44
C TRP A 125 2.74 4.77 5.30
N ALA A 126 1.61 5.22 4.76
CA ALA A 126 0.57 5.95 5.50
C ALA A 126 0.01 5.10 6.66
N LEU A 127 -0.24 3.81 6.42
CA LEU A 127 -0.71 2.88 7.44
C LEU A 127 0.32 2.65 8.57
N TRP A 128 1.60 2.66 8.23
CA TRP A 128 2.68 2.59 9.23
C TRP A 128 2.67 3.81 10.15
N TRP A 129 2.57 5.02 9.61
CA TRP A 129 2.43 6.25 10.40
C TRP A 129 1.17 6.25 11.26
N PHE A 130 0.06 5.75 10.73
CA PHE A 130 -1.16 5.57 11.50
C PHE A 130 -0.92 4.69 12.74
N TYR A 131 -0.23 3.54 12.61
CA TYR A 131 0.07 2.68 13.75
C TYR A 131 1.10 3.25 14.72
N LEU A 132 1.95 4.15 14.27
CA LEU A 132 2.83 4.91 15.18
C LEU A 132 2.05 5.90 16.05
N MET A 133 1.08 6.60 15.47
CA MET A 133 0.37 7.68 16.14
C MET A 133 -0.80 7.22 17.01
N VAL A 134 -1.59 6.26 16.54
CA VAL A 134 -2.85 5.87 17.18
C VAL A 134 -2.70 5.43 18.65
N PRO A 135 -1.68 4.66 19.06
CA PRO A 135 -1.51 4.28 20.46
C PRO A 135 -1.13 5.44 21.39
N LEU A 136 -0.64 6.56 20.81
CA LEU A 136 -0.24 7.76 21.55
C LEU A 136 -1.42 8.73 21.81
N LEU A 137 -2.53 8.52 21.11
CA LEU A 137 -3.75 9.34 21.22
C LEU A 137 -4.72 8.87 22.32
N LYS A 138 -4.20 8.10 23.29
CA LYS A 138 -4.98 7.61 24.43
C LYS A 138 -4.96 8.57 25.59
#